data_a078fe18f6449e9b82979af375410bb6
#
_entry.id   a078fe18f6449e9b82979af375410bb6
#
_cell.length_a   1.000
_cell.length_b   1.000
_cell.length_c   1.000
_cell.angle_alpha   90.00
_cell.angle_beta   90.00
_cell.angle_gamma   90.00
#
_symmetry.space_group_name_H-M   'P 1'
#
loop_
_entity.id
_entity.type
_entity.pdbx_description
1 polymer ?
#
loop_
_entity_poly.entity_id
_entity_poly.type
_entity_poly.pdbx_seq_one_letter_code
_entity_poly.pdbx_strand_id
1 'polypeptide(L)'
;MGFEHILVERSGDFVTVTMNRPQRRNALSLEHMRELITAFGELGSSDALGIVLAGNGPVFCAGHDFADTAGADLPYMRALLATCTDLMTLMQQVPQPVVARVHGLATAAGCQLVATADLAVASEDAGFAAPGGKTGWFCHTPMVAIARNVGRKRAAEMAMSGDVIDARTALDWGLVNRVVPSAQLDSAVQDLLERVTKGSAQSKGIGKQALYAQIDLDQPKAYAYALEVMAATSQLPDAQEGMRAFLEKRKPNWDRGRS
;
A
#
# COMPACT_ATOMS: atom_id res chain seq x y z
N MET A 1 -12.77 6.70 -18.05
CA MET A 1 -12.35 8.12 -18.00
C MET A 1 -10.85 8.15 -18.06
N GLY A 2 -10.23 9.08 -18.79
CA GLY A 2 -8.78 9.20 -18.79
C GLY A 2 -8.32 9.93 -17.52
N PHE A 3 -7.31 9.41 -16.84
CA PHE A 3 -6.63 10.08 -15.74
C PHE A 3 -5.56 11.03 -16.29
N GLU A 4 -5.28 12.13 -15.60
CA GLU A 4 -4.25 13.10 -15.98
C GLU A 4 -2.92 12.81 -15.25
N HIS A 5 -3.01 12.39 -14.00
CA HIS A 5 -1.88 12.27 -13.08
C HIS A 5 -1.43 10.85 -12.80
N ILE A 6 -2.19 9.86 -13.25
CA ILE A 6 -1.86 8.44 -13.10
C ILE A 6 -2.07 7.67 -14.41
N LEU A 7 -1.38 6.53 -14.50
CA LEU A 7 -1.64 5.52 -15.52
C LEU A 7 -2.16 4.26 -14.84
N VAL A 8 -3.17 3.62 -15.45
CA VAL A 8 -3.73 2.36 -14.96
C VAL A 8 -3.60 1.32 -16.06
N GLU A 9 -2.78 0.32 -15.85
CA GLU A 9 -2.44 -0.69 -16.84
C GLU A 9 -2.69 -2.09 -16.27
N ARG A 10 -3.40 -2.92 -17.03
CA ARG A 10 -3.69 -4.30 -16.65
C ARG A 10 -2.75 -5.26 -17.37
N SER A 11 -2.16 -6.19 -16.63
CA SER A 11 -1.37 -7.31 -17.14
C SER A 11 -1.88 -8.61 -16.51
N GLY A 12 -2.68 -9.36 -17.26
CA GLY A 12 -3.32 -10.58 -16.76
C GLY A 12 -4.24 -10.35 -15.56
N ASP A 13 -3.94 -11.00 -14.46
CA ASP A 13 -4.70 -10.92 -13.20
C ASP A 13 -4.30 -9.69 -12.34
N PHE A 14 -3.29 -8.91 -12.73
CA PHE A 14 -2.76 -7.79 -11.95
C PHE A 14 -2.97 -6.45 -12.64
N VAL A 15 -3.09 -5.39 -11.83
CA VAL A 15 -3.21 -4.02 -12.33
C VAL A 15 -2.14 -3.15 -11.68
N THR A 16 -1.44 -2.37 -12.50
CA THR A 16 -0.47 -1.37 -12.04
C THR A 16 -1.09 0.01 -12.11
N VAL A 17 -1.09 0.70 -10.98
CA VAL A 17 -1.43 2.11 -10.85
C VAL A 17 -0.11 2.88 -10.72
N THR A 18 0.24 3.63 -11.75
CA THR A 18 1.51 4.37 -11.81
C THR A 18 1.25 5.85 -11.61
N MET A 19 1.80 6.45 -10.56
CA MET A 19 1.87 7.91 -10.39
C MET A 19 2.67 8.50 -11.55
N ASN A 20 2.08 9.40 -12.32
CA ASN A 20 2.64 9.91 -13.58
C ASN A 20 2.74 11.45 -13.62
N ARG A 21 3.36 12.01 -12.59
CA ARG A 21 3.76 13.43 -12.52
C ARG A 21 5.27 13.57 -12.34
N PRO A 22 6.12 12.99 -13.24
CA PRO A 22 7.58 12.93 -13.02
C PRO A 22 8.21 14.33 -12.95
N GLN A 23 7.69 15.32 -13.67
CA GLN A 23 8.11 16.73 -13.64
C GLN A 23 7.88 17.38 -12.27
N ARG A 24 6.97 16.85 -11.47
CA ARG A 24 6.68 17.26 -10.08
C ARG A 24 7.13 16.20 -9.07
N ARG A 25 8.01 15.26 -9.49
CA ARG A 25 8.52 14.16 -8.65
C ARG A 25 7.39 13.34 -7.99
N ASN A 26 6.29 13.14 -8.72
CA ASN A 26 5.07 12.47 -8.25
C ASN A 26 4.52 13.05 -6.93
N ALA A 27 4.69 14.36 -6.71
CA ALA A 27 4.15 15.01 -5.53
C ALA A 27 2.61 14.91 -5.51
N LEU A 28 2.06 14.67 -4.32
CA LEU A 28 0.64 14.45 -4.09
C LEU A 28 -0.09 15.79 -3.98
N SER A 29 -0.66 16.24 -5.09
CA SER A 29 -1.69 17.29 -5.12
C SER A 29 -3.06 16.71 -4.75
N LEU A 30 -4.03 17.57 -4.48
CA LEU A 30 -5.39 17.14 -4.17
C LEU A 30 -6.01 16.33 -5.33
N GLU A 31 -5.81 16.78 -6.57
CA GLU A 31 -6.28 16.12 -7.78
C GLU A 31 -5.61 14.76 -7.99
N HIS A 32 -4.28 14.69 -7.81
CA HIS A 32 -3.54 13.43 -7.92
C HIS A 32 -4.05 12.38 -6.92
N MET A 33 -4.29 12.79 -5.67
CA MET A 33 -4.84 11.88 -4.66
C MET A 33 -6.28 11.44 -4.98
N ARG A 34 -7.11 12.34 -5.54
CA ARG A 34 -8.48 12.00 -5.98
C ARG A 34 -8.49 10.98 -7.12
N GLU A 35 -7.58 11.12 -8.08
CA GLU A 35 -7.42 10.12 -9.14
C GLU A 35 -6.99 8.76 -8.59
N LEU A 36 -6.03 8.74 -7.66
CA LEU A 36 -5.63 7.51 -6.97
C LEU A 36 -6.80 6.87 -6.22
N ILE A 37 -7.58 7.66 -5.46
CA ILE A 37 -8.78 7.17 -4.76
C ILE A 37 -9.78 6.56 -5.73
N THR A 38 -10.05 7.24 -6.86
CA THR A 38 -10.95 6.74 -7.90
C THR A 38 -10.46 5.41 -8.46
N ALA A 39 -9.17 5.32 -8.84
CA ALA A 39 -8.58 4.10 -9.38
C ALA A 39 -8.63 2.94 -8.36
N PHE A 40 -8.23 3.16 -7.11
CA PHE A 40 -8.30 2.12 -6.08
C PHE A 40 -9.73 1.70 -5.77
N GLY A 41 -10.69 2.62 -5.77
CA GLY A 41 -12.12 2.31 -5.58
C GLY A 41 -12.70 1.44 -6.69
N GLU A 42 -12.40 1.76 -7.95
CA GLU A 42 -12.79 0.95 -9.11
C GLU A 42 -12.15 -0.43 -9.07
N LEU A 43 -10.84 -0.49 -8.77
CA LEU A 43 -10.10 -1.75 -8.66
C LEU A 43 -10.59 -2.61 -7.50
N GLY A 44 -10.98 -2.02 -6.38
CA GLY A 44 -11.55 -2.72 -5.24
C GLY A 44 -12.78 -3.55 -5.57
N SER A 45 -13.55 -3.15 -6.59
CA SER A 45 -14.74 -3.84 -7.09
C SER A 45 -14.49 -4.67 -8.35
N SER A 46 -13.24 -4.74 -8.82
CA SER A 46 -12.89 -5.45 -10.06
C SER A 46 -12.49 -6.91 -9.80
N ASP A 47 -12.27 -7.66 -10.88
CA ASP A 47 -11.76 -9.03 -10.87
C ASP A 47 -10.22 -9.12 -10.80
N ALA A 48 -9.53 -7.99 -10.61
CA ALA A 48 -8.09 -7.99 -10.39
C ALA A 48 -7.72 -8.76 -9.11
N LEU A 49 -6.68 -9.58 -9.17
CA LEU A 49 -6.20 -10.34 -8.02
C LEU A 49 -5.18 -9.58 -7.17
N GLY A 50 -4.52 -8.58 -7.73
CA GLY A 50 -3.53 -7.77 -7.01
C GLY A 50 -3.30 -6.43 -7.70
N ILE A 51 -2.85 -5.45 -6.92
CA ILE A 51 -2.60 -4.08 -7.35
C ILE A 51 -1.14 -3.73 -7.09
N VAL A 52 -0.46 -3.16 -8.08
CA VAL A 52 0.86 -2.55 -7.92
C VAL A 52 0.70 -1.04 -7.85
N LEU A 53 1.27 -0.40 -6.84
CA LEU A 53 1.46 1.04 -6.81
C LEU A 53 2.89 1.36 -7.23
N ALA A 54 3.05 2.09 -8.32
CA ALA A 54 4.34 2.47 -8.90
C ALA A 54 4.45 3.99 -9.10
N GLY A 55 5.64 4.47 -9.39
CA GLY A 55 5.88 5.85 -9.81
C GLY A 55 6.68 5.89 -11.10
N ASN A 56 6.41 6.88 -11.95
CA ASN A 56 7.19 7.15 -13.15
C ASN A 56 8.27 8.23 -12.89
N GLY A 57 9.35 8.22 -13.68
CA GLY A 57 10.44 9.19 -13.57
C GLY A 57 11.47 8.85 -12.48
N PRO A 58 12.25 9.84 -11.97
CA PRO A 58 13.45 9.56 -11.15
C PRO A 58 13.15 9.25 -9.68
N VAL A 59 11.95 9.53 -9.18
CA VAL A 59 11.57 9.29 -7.78
C VAL A 59 10.24 8.58 -7.70
N PHE A 60 10.05 7.78 -6.65
CA PHE A 60 8.77 7.14 -6.41
C PHE A 60 7.69 8.20 -6.08
N CYS A 61 7.89 8.97 -5.01
CA CYS A 61 6.98 10.06 -4.63
C CYS A 61 7.65 11.00 -3.61
N ALA A 62 7.58 12.31 -3.85
CA ALA A 62 8.21 13.33 -3.01
C ALA A 62 7.33 13.83 -1.83
N GLY A 63 6.13 13.24 -1.64
CA GLY A 63 5.18 13.69 -0.61
C GLY A 63 4.21 14.74 -1.14
N HIS A 64 3.62 15.56 -0.26
CA HIS A 64 2.66 16.60 -0.68
C HIS A 64 3.30 17.66 -1.59
N ASP A 65 2.50 18.15 -2.54
CA ASP A 65 2.95 19.22 -3.44
C ASP A 65 2.98 20.57 -2.68
N PHE A 66 4.17 21.11 -2.49
CA PHE A 66 4.33 22.38 -1.78
C PHE A 66 3.75 23.59 -2.55
N ALA A 67 3.53 23.46 -3.87
CA ALA A 67 2.82 24.50 -4.60
C ALA A 67 1.36 24.61 -4.18
N ASP A 68 0.76 23.51 -3.71
CA ASP A 68 -0.62 23.50 -3.23
C ASP A 68 -0.73 23.93 -1.74
N THR A 69 0.35 23.73 -0.97
CA THR A 69 0.30 23.91 0.49
C THR A 69 0.85 25.25 0.95
N ALA A 70 1.80 25.85 0.21
CA ALA A 70 2.40 27.12 0.59
C ALA A 70 1.37 28.26 0.47
N GLY A 71 1.06 28.91 1.60
CA GLY A 71 0.05 29.98 1.66
C GLY A 71 -1.41 29.51 1.71
N ALA A 72 -1.66 28.20 1.70
CA ALA A 72 -3.00 27.64 1.82
C ALA A 72 -3.60 27.89 3.20
N ASP A 73 -4.92 28.10 3.26
CA ASP A 73 -5.65 28.28 4.50
C ASP A 73 -5.90 26.95 5.24
N LEU A 74 -6.32 27.06 6.50
CA LEU A 74 -6.57 25.87 7.33
C LEU A 74 -7.69 24.93 6.79
N PRO A 75 -8.81 25.44 6.25
CA PRO A 75 -9.82 24.61 5.59
C PRO A 75 -9.25 23.76 4.44
N TYR A 76 -8.47 24.38 3.55
CA TYR A 76 -7.82 23.67 2.46
C TYR A 76 -6.85 22.58 2.97
N MET A 77 -6.00 22.93 3.94
CA MET A 77 -5.05 21.99 4.53
C MET A 77 -5.74 20.80 5.18
N ARG A 78 -6.88 21.01 5.84
CA ARG A 78 -7.70 19.93 6.38
C ARG A 78 -8.25 19.02 5.26
N ALA A 79 -8.77 19.60 4.19
CA ALA A 79 -9.29 18.85 3.06
C ALA A 79 -8.19 18.01 2.38
N LEU A 80 -7.01 18.60 2.14
CA LEU A 80 -5.85 17.90 1.57
C LEU A 80 -5.43 16.70 2.42
N LEU A 81 -5.27 16.91 3.73
CA LEU A 81 -4.83 15.85 4.64
C LEU A 81 -5.90 14.78 4.87
N ALA A 82 -7.18 15.16 4.89
CA ALA A 82 -8.29 14.22 4.91
C ALA A 82 -8.29 13.33 3.66
N THR A 83 -8.18 13.94 2.45
CA THR A 83 -8.08 13.18 1.20
C THR A 83 -6.86 12.23 1.21
N CYS A 84 -5.73 12.66 1.76
CA CYS A 84 -4.57 11.77 1.93
C CYS A 84 -4.89 10.60 2.87
N THR A 85 -5.57 10.86 3.97
CA THR A 85 -5.99 9.81 4.92
C THR A 85 -6.97 8.84 4.29
N ASP A 86 -7.94 9.35 3.51
CA ASP A 86 -8.91 8.53 2.77
C ASP A 86 -8.21 7.59 1.78
N LEU A 87 -7.22 8.10 1.04
CA LEU A 87 -6.40 7.29 0.15
C LEU A 87 -5.68 6.15 0.89
N MET A 88 -5.00 6.48 2.01
CA MET A 88 -4.27 5.48 2.81
C MET A 88 -5.23 4.41 3.36
N THR A 89 -6.37 4.84 3.86
CA THR A 89 -7.40 3.93 4.39
C THR A 89 -7.96 3.04 3.29
N LEU A 90 -8.26 3.59 2.11
CA LEU A 90 -8.79 2.83 0.98
C LEU A 90 -7.81 1.76 0.49
N MET A 91 -6.50 2.06 0.44
CA MET A 91 -5.48 1.07 0.07
C MET A 91 -5.48 -0.15 0.99
N GLN A 92 -5.81 0.02 2.26
CA GLN A 92 -5.95 -1.07 3.23
C GLN A 92 -7.32 -1.78 3.15
N GLN A 93 -8.36 -1.08 2.71
CA GLN A 93 -9.74 -1.59 2.62
C GLN A 93 -10.01 -2.41 1.35
N VAL A 94 -9.36 -2.10 0.22
CA VAL A 94 -9.54 -2.91 -1.00
C VAL A 94 -9.16 -4.37 -0.75
N PRO A 95 -9.93 -5.35 -1.26
CA PRO A 95 -9.68 -6.77 -0.96
C PRO A 95 -8.40 -7.31 -1.61
N GLN A 96 -7.92 -6.68 -2.68
CA GLN A 96 -6.70 -7.08 -3.35
C GLN A 96 -5.47 -6.71 -2.52
N PRO A 97 -4.42 -7.55 -2.48
CA PRO A 97 -3.12 -7.12 -1.96
C PRO A 97 -2.55 -5.97 -2.82
N VAL A 98 -2.08 -4.93 -2.14
CA VAL A 98 -1.41 -3.78 -2.74
C VAL A 98 0.09 -3.89 -2.51
N VAL A 99 0.87 -3.93 -3.60
CA VAL A 99 2.34 -4.00 -3.55
C VAL A 99 2.93 -2.68 -4.03
N ALA A 100 3.67 -1.99 -3.18
CA ALA A 100 4.45 -0.82 -3.59
C ALA A 100 5.72 -1.27 -4.34
N ARG A 101 5.88 -0.81 -5.58
CA ARG A 101 7.07 -0.98 -6.42
C ARG A 101 7.94 0.26 -6.33
N VAL A 102 8.95 0.22 -5.48
CA VAL A 102 9.74 1.41 -5.12
C VAL A 102 11.08 1.40 -5.87
N HIS A 103 11.16 2.16 -6.95
CA HIS A 103 12.35 2.23 -7.80
C HIS A 103 13.33 3.35 -7.41
N GLY A 104 12.92 4.27 -6.56
CA GLY A 104 13.69 5.46 -6.20
C GLY A 104 13.23 6.07 -4.90
N LEU A 105 13.48 7.36 -4.70
CA LEU A 105 13.22 8.06 -3.45
C LEU A 105 11.72 8.15 -3.12
N ALA A 106 11.34 7.78 -1.89
CA ALA A 106 10.02 7.94 -1.30
C ALA A 106 10.12 8.80 -0.04
N THR A 107 9.57 10.02 -0.05
CA THR A 107 9.68 10.93 1.11
C THR A 107 8.33 11.41 1.62
N ALA A 108 8.24 11.70 2.91
CA ALA A 108 7.05 12.24 3.58
C ALA A 108 5.79 11.40 3.26
N ALA A 109 4.75 11.98 2.63
CA ALA A 109 3.57 11.24 2.22
C ALA A 109 3.87 10.15 1.16
N GLY A 110 4.96 10.25 0.39
CA GLY A 110 5.44 9.18 -0.48
C GLY A 110 5.97 7.97 0.29
N CYS A 111 6.69 8.20 1.39
CA CYS A 111 7.07 7.13 2.31
C CYS A 111 5.86 6.55 3.06
N GLN A 112 4.85 7.39 3.35
CA GLN A 112 3.56 6.94 3.90
C GLN A 112 2.83 5.98 2.96
N LEU A 113 2.81 6.24 1.65
CA LEU A 113 2.24 5.32 0.65
C LEU A 113 2.90 3.94 0.71
N VAL A 114 4.25 3.91 0.80
CA VAL A 114 4.99 2.65 0.93
C VAL A 114 4.64 1.92 2.23
N ALA A 115 4.63 2.65 3.35
CA ALA A 115 4.30 2.08 4.66
C ALA A 115 2.83 1.65 4.79
N THR A 116 1.93 2.20 3.96
CA THR A 116 0.50 1.88 3.95
C THR A 116 0.19 0.68 3.05
N ALA A 117 0.95 0.48 1.97
CA ALA A 117 0.80 -0.69 1.11
C ALA A 117 0.97 -1.98 1.92
N ASP A 118 0.24 -3.03 1.56
CA ASP A 118 0.33 -4.32 2.27
C ASP A 118 1.73 -4.91 2.21
N LEU A 119 2.41 -4.69 1.10
CA LEU A 119 3.74 -5.20 0.82
C LEU A 119 4.54 -4.16 0.00
N ALA A 120 5.86 -4.23 0.09
CA ALA A 120 6.74 -3.37 -0.70
C ALA A 120 7.98 -4.12 -1.20
N VAL A 121 8.31 -3.91 -2.47
CA VAL A 121 9.57 -4.33 -3.07
C VAL A 121 10.32 -3.08 -3.50
N ALA A 122 11.55 -2.93 -3.04
CA ALA A 122 12.40 -1.81 -3.34
C ALA A 122 13.58 -2.20 -4.24
N SER A 123 13.95 -1.30 -5.13
CA SER A 123 15.27 -1.33 -5.76
C SER A 123 16.35 -1.02 -4.72
N GLU A 124 17.56 -1.54 -4.92
CA GLU A 124 18.73 -1.18 -4.11
C GLU A 124 19.07 0.31 -4.14
N ASP A 125 18.63 1.02 -5.20
CA ASP A 125 18.80 2.46 -5.36
C ASP A 125 17.69 3.29 -4.65
N ALA A 126 16.69 2.64 -4.05
CA ALA A 126 15.61 3.33 -3.38
C ALA A 126 16.06 3.95 -2.05
N GLY A 127 15.46 5.08 -1.70
CA GLY A 127 15.67 5.74 -0.42
C GLY A 127 14.34 6.14 0.22
N PHE A 128 14.33 6.25 1.55
CA PHE A 128 13.12 6.55 2.32
C PHE A 128 13.40 7.62 3.36
N ALA A 129 12.51 8.60 3.51
CA ALA A 129 12.69 9.67 4.47
C ALA A 129 11.37 10.26 4.98
N ALA A 130 11.41 10.87 6.17
CA ALA A 130 10.35 11.71 6.70
C ALA A 130 10.90 13.11 7.06
N PRO A 131 11.32 13.93 6.06
CA PRO A 131 12.14 15.11 6.28
C PRO A 131 11.37 16.37 6.73
N GLY A 132 10.07 16.27 6.99
CA GLY A 132 9.20 17.44 7.26
C GLY A 132 9.69 18.34 8.38
N GLY A 133 10.35 17.78 9.42
CA GLY A 133 10.96 18.57 10.49
C GLY A 133 12.04 19.53 10.00
N LYS A 134 12.81 19.18 8.96
CA LYS A 134 13.82 20.04 8.34
C LYS A 134 13.22 21.24 7.59
N THR A 135 11.97 21.11 7.13
CA THR A 135 11.28 22.16 6.37
C THR A 135 10.28 22.95 7.21
N GLY A 136 10.20 22.68 8.52
CA GLY A 136 9.27 23.35 9.45
C GLY A 136 7.86 22.75 9.49
N TRP A 137 7.58 21.72 8.70
CA TRP A 137 6.28 21.03 8.70
C TRP A 137 6.48 19.53 8.94
N PHE A 138 6.49 19.13 10.21
CA PHE A 138 6.77 17.77 10.65
C PHE A 138 5.81 16.76 9.99
N CYS A 139 6.30 15.59 9.67
CA CYS A 139 5.56 14.51 8.98
C CYS A 139 4.56 13.80 9.92
N HIS A 140 3.54 14.51 10.47
CA HIS A 140 2.60 13.93 11.45
C HIS A 140 1.83 12.75 10.89
N THR A 141 1.13 12.90 9.76
CA THR A 141 0.33 11.83 9.14
C THR A 141 1.19 10.70 8.56
N PRO A 142 2.35 10.94 7.90
CA PRO A 142 3.23 9.88 7.48
C PRO A 142 3.70 8.96 8.61
N MET A 143 3.96 9.54 9.79
CA MET A 143 4.43 8.76 10.94
C MET A 143 3.39 7.80 11.50
N VAL A 144 2.10 7.97 11.18
CA VAL A 144 1.06 7.00 11.57
C VAL A 144 1.32 5.64 10.95
N ALA A 145 1.58 5.58 9.63
CA ALA A 145 1.88 4.33 8.94
C ALA A 145 3.33 3.86 9.19
N ILE A 146 4.30 4.77 9.12
CA ILE A 146 5.73 4.42 9.27
C ILE A 146 5.99 3.79 10.63
N ALA A 147 5.51 4.40 11.73
CA ALA A 147 5.77 3.90 13.08
C ALA A 147 5.17 2.51 13.35
N ARG A 148 4.07 2.16 12.68
CA ARG A 148 3.43 0.84 12.76
C ARG A 148 4.24 -0.26 12.06
N ASN A 149 5.10 0.11 11.12
CA ASN A 149 5.98 -0.83 10.43
C ASN A 149 7.36 -0.94 11.09
N VAL A 150 8.05 0.19 11.31
CA VAL A 150 9.45 0.18 11.74
C VAL A 150 9.63 0.21 13.26
N GLY A 151 8.56 0.47 14.01
CA GLY A 151 8.59 0.61 15.46
C GLY A 151 9.07 1.99 15.93
N ARG A 152 8.79 2.30 17.21
CA ARG A 152 8.89 3.65 17.77
C ARG A 152 10.27 4.33 17.66
N LYS A 153 11.37 3.61 17.96
CA LYS A 153 12.71 4.20 17.99
C LYS A 153 13.18 4.60 16.59
N ARG A 154 13.03 3.70 15.62
CA ARG A 154 13.41 3.92 14.22
C ARG A 154 12.54 5.01 13.57
N ALA A 155 11.24 5.01 13.89
CA ALA A 155 10.33 6.07 13.45
C ALA A 155 10.74 7.44 13.99
N ALA A 156 11.09 7.54 15.29
CA ALA A 156 11.55 8.78 15.89
C ALA A 156 12.88 9.27 15.26
N GLU A 157 13.83 8.37 15.03
CA GLU A 157 15.09 8.67 14.34
C GLU A 157 14.83 9.24 12.94
N MET A 158 14.03 8.54 12.13
CA MET A 158 13.68 8.96 10.77
C MET A 158 12.97 10.32 10.72
N ALA A 159 12.03 10.56 11.65
CA ALA A 159 11.24 11.79 11.66
C ALA A 159 12.01 13.00 12.22
N MET A 160 12.87 12.80 13.21
CA MET A 160 13.61 13.88 13.86
C MET A 160 14.89 14.23 13.10
N SER A 161 15.62 13.24 12.56
CA SER A 161 16.77 13.50 11.72
C SER A 161 16.34 14.01 10.34
N GLY A 162 15.24 13.47 9.79
CA GLY A 162 14.80 13.72 8.42
C GLY A 162 15.82 13.25 7.38
N ASP A 163 16.71 12.34 7.76
CA ASP A 163 17.72 11.78 6.87
C ASP A 163 17.11 10.69 5.99
N VAL A 164 17.74 10.47 4.84
CA VAL A 164 17.35 9.38 3.94
C VAL A 164 17.99 8.10 4.46
N ILE A 165 17.18 7.08 4.72
CA ILE A 165 17.66 5.71 4.91
C ILE A 165 17.68 5.00 3.56
N ASP A 166 18.68 4.14 3.33
CA ASP A 166 18.79 3.34 2.12
C ASP A 166 17.81 2.13 2.13
N ALA A 167 17.74 1.45 1.00
CA ALA A 167 16.84 0.31 0.83
C ALA A 167 17.16 -0.85 1.77
N ARG A 168 18.45 -1.10 2.06
CA ARG A 168 18.87 -2.16 2.97
C ARG A 168 18.42 -1.85 4.41
N THR A 169 18.64 -0.64 4.87
CA THR A 169 18.16 -0.16 6.18
C THR A 169 16.63 -0.26 6.27
N ALA A 170 15.91 0.11 5.20
CA ALA A 170 14.45 0.00 5.13
C ALA A 170 13.97 -1.46 5.25
N LEU A 171 14.70 -2.42 4.65
CA LEU A 171 14.44 -3.86 4.80
C LEU A 171 14.69 -4.32 6.24
N ASP A 172 15.84 -3.96 6.82
CA ASP A 172 16.22 -4.35 8.18
C ASP A 172 15.28 -3.76 9.24
N TRP A 173 14.64 -2.63 8.92
CA TRP A 173 13.66 -1.99 9.79
C TRP A 173 12.23 -2.52 9.60
N GLY A 174 11.97 -3.28 8.54
CA GLY A 174 10.66 -3.83 8.22
C GLY A 174 9.74 -2.88 7.45
N LEU A 175 10.28 -1.81 6.87
CA LEU A 175 9.51 -0.88 6.03
C LEU A 175 9.21 -1.49 4.65
N VAL A 176 10.10 -2.33 4.13
CA VAL A 176 9.91 -3.05 2.87
C VAL A 176 10.15 -4.55 3.06
N ASN A 177 9.55 -5.38 2.20
CA ASN A 177 9.64 -6.84 2.28
C ASN A 177 10.83 -7.42 1.53
N ARG A 178 11.28 -6.74 0.47
CA ARG A 178 12.39 -7.20 -0.38
C ARG A 178 13.17 -6.02 -0.92
N VAL A 179 14.47 -6.22 -1.11
CA VAL A 179 15.35 -5.33 -1.84
C VAL A 179 16.06 -6.15 -2.92
N VAL A 180 16.03 -5.66 -4.15
CA VAL A 180 16.60 -6.33 -5.32
C VAL A 180 17.36 -5.32 -6.20
N PRO A 181 18.28 -5.79 -7.06
CA PRO A 181 18.85 -4.94 -8.10
C PRO A 181 17.77 -4.30 -8.97
N SER A 182 17.98 -3.06 -9.40
CA SER A 182 16.99 -2.27 -10.16
C SER A 182 16.43 -3.01 -11.38
N ALA A 183 17.28 -3.78 -12.08
CA ALA A 183 16.88 -4.58 -13.25
C ALA A 183 15.96 -5.76 -12.91
N GLN A 184 15.86 -6.15 -11.62
CA GLN A 184 15.03 -7.28 -11.16
C GLN A 184 13.75 -6.81 -10.47
N LEU A 185 13.52 -5.50 -10.33
CA LEU A 185 12.43 -4.96 -9.54
C LEU A 185 11.06 -5.45 -10.04
N ASP A 186 10.81 -5.40 -11.34
CA ASP A 186 9.52 -5.81 -11.93
C ASP A 186 9.26 -7.31 -11.74
N SER A 187 10.28 -8.14 -12.00
CA SER A 187 10.16 -9.58 -11.82
C SER A 187 9.97 -9.98 -10.35
N ALA A 188 10.60 -9.25 -9.41
CA ALA A 188 10.44 -9.49 -7.98
C ALA A 188 9.05 -9.09 -7.47
N VAL A 189 8.45 -8.02 -8.01
CA VAL A 189 7.08 -7.61 -7.73
C VAL A 189 6.10 -8.64 -8.28
N GLN A 190 6.30 -9.08 -9.52
CA GLN A 190 5.47 -10.11 -10.15
C GLN A 190 5.50 -11.43 -9.36
N ASP A 191 6.70 -11.94 -9.01
CA ASP A 191 6.85 -13.14 -8.17
C ASP A 191 6.14 -13.00 -6.82
N LEU A 192 6.25 -11.84 -6.18
CA LEU A 192 5.58 -11.59 -4.90
C LEU A 192 4.06 -11.62 -5.07
N LEU A 193 3.52 -10.95 -6.09
CA LEU A 193 2.09 -10.96 -6.38
C LEU A 193 1.57 -12.36 -6.66
N GLU A 194 2.22 -13.12 -7.53
CA GLU A 194 1.83 -14.50 -7.85
C GLU A 194 1.78 -15.39 -6.60
N ARG A 195 2.70 -15.21 -5.67
CA ARG A 195 2.73 -15.96 -4.41
C ARG A 195 1.62 -15.55 -3.45
N VAL A 196 1.40 -14.23 -3.28
CA VAL A 196 0.42 -13.74 -2.29
C VAL A 196 -1.02 -13.83 -2.80
N THR A 197 -1.23 -13.93 -4.12
CA THR A 197 -2.57 -14.10 -4.71
C THR A 197 -2.94 -15.57 -4.99
N LYS A 198 -2.00 -16.50 -4.80
CA LYS A 198 -2.26 -17.94 -4.98
C LYS A 198 -3.30 -18.43 -3.96
N GLY A 199 -4.39 -19.03 -4.45
CA GLY A 199 -5.49 -19.55 -3.62
C GLY A 199 -6.77 -18.74 -3.76
N SER A 200 -7.63 -18.77 -2.76
CA SER A 200 -8.90 -18.04 -2.74
C SER A 200 -8.69 -16.55 -2.59
N ALA A 201 -9.13 -15.78 -3.58
CA ALA A 201 -9.14 -14.31 -3.51
C ALA A 201 -10.12 -13.81 -2.43
N GLN A 202 -11.29 -14.45 -2.31
CA GLN A 202 -12.30 -14.12 -1.30
C GLN A 202 -11.72 -14.24 0.12
N SER A 203 -11.08 -15.37 0.43
CA SER A 203 -10.48 -15.60 1.75
C SER A 203 -9.40 -14.57 2.09
N LYS A 204 -8.55 -14.23 1.11
CA LYS A 204 -7.46 -13.25 1.31
C LYS A 204 -7.99 -11.84 1.46
N GLY A 205 -9.00 -11.44 0.69
CA GLY A 205 -9.60 -10.11 0.79
C GLY A 205 -10.22 -9.88 2.17
N ILE A 206 -11.03 -10.83 2.65
CA ILE A 206 -11.62 -10.76 4.00
C ILE A 206 -10.50 -10.82 5.06
N GLY A 207 -9.50 -11.68 4.88
CA GLY A 207 -8.37 -11.80 5.78
C GLY A 207 -7.57 -10.51 5.90
N LYS A 208 -7.30 -9.81 4.80
CA LYS A 208 -6.65 -8.49 4.79
C LYS A 208 -7.45 -7.47 5.59
N GLN A 209 -8.75 -7.35 5.31
CA GLN A 209 -9.62 -6.41 6.00
C GLN A 209 -9.68 -6.71 7.51
N ALA A 210 -9.77 -7.98 7.89
CA ALA A 210 -9.76 -8.40 9.29
C ALA A 210 -8.42 -8.12 9.98
N LEU A 211 -7.30 -8.30 9.27
CA LEU A 211 -5.97 -7.98 9.78
C LEU A 211 -5.87 -6.50 10.18
N TYR A 212 -6.26 -5.59 9.28
CA TYR A 212 -6.21 -4.15 9.58
C TYR A 212 -7.24 -3.72 10.63
N ALA A 213 -8.41 -4.34 10.68
CA ALA A 213 -9.43 -4.02 11.68
C ALA A 213 -8.99 -4.38 13.12
N GLN A 214 -8.20 -5.44 13.29
CA GLN A 214 -7.85 -5.93 14.62
C GLN A 214 -6.47 -5.52 15.14
N ILE A 215 -5.52 -5.13 14.23
CA ILE A 215 -4.09 -4.99 14.59
C ILE A 215 -3.81 -3.92 15.65
N ASP A 216 -4.67 -2.92 15.77
CA ASP A 216 -4.56 -1.85 16.76
C ASP A 216 -5.47 -2.07 18.00
N LEU A 217 -6.21 -3.19 18.08
CA LEU A 217 -7.01 -3.54 19.23
C LEU A 217 -6.15 -4.15 20.36
N ASP A 218 -6.61 -4.04 21.62
CA ASP A 218 -6.05 -4.86 22.67
C ASP A 218 -6.25 -6.36 22.37
N GLN A 219 -5.32 -7.19 22.84
CA GLN A 219 -5.30 -8.60 22.47
C GLN A 219 -6.62 -9.37 22.74
N PRO A 220 -7.33 -9.20 23.88
CA PRO A 220 -8.64 -9.85 24.09
C PRO A 220 -9.69 -9.45 23.06
N LYS A 221 -9.78 -8.16 22.70
CA LYS A 221 -10.72 -7.69 21.68
C LYS A 221 -10.33 -8.15 20.28
N ALA A 222 -9.03 -8.15 19.97
CA ALA A 222 -8.51 -8.69 18.71
C ALA A 222 -8.89 -10.16 18.52
N TYR A 223 -8.72 -11.00 19.55
CA TYR A 223 -9.14 -12.41 19.49
C TYR A 223 -10.66 -12.57 19.39
N ALA A 224 -11.45 -11.79 20.12
CA ALA A 224 -12.92 -11.85 20.03
C ALA A 224 -13.40 -11.52 18.62
N TYR A 225 -12.85 -10.47 18.01
CA TYR A 225 -13.15 -10.10 16.62
C TYR A 225 -12.70 -11.18 15.62
N ALA A 226 -11.46 -11.63 15.71
CA ALA A 226 -10.89 -12.61 14.78
C ALA A 226 -11.61 -13.97 14.85
N LEU A 227 -12.08 -14.39 16.05
CA LEU A 227 -12.86 -15.61 16.24
C LEU A 227 -14.14 -15.57 15.43
N GLU A 228 -14.91 -14.48 15.53
CA GLU A 228 -16.18 -14.34 14.80
C GLU A 228 -15.96 -14.29 13.29
N VAL A 229 -14.95 -13.54 12.82
CA VAL A 229 -14.61 -13.50 11.39
C VAL A 229 -14.19 -14.88 10.89
N MET A 230 -13.34 -15.60 11.63
CA MET A 230 -12.86 -16.93 11.25
C MET A 230 -13.98 -17.97 11.25
N ALA A 231 -14.88 -17.93 12.24
CA ALA A 231 -16.03 -18.79 12.30
C ALA A 231 -16.99 -18.55 11.13
N ALA A 232 -17.35 -17.30 10.87
CA ALA A 232 -18.24 -16.95 9.77
C ALA A 232 -17.65 -17.31 8.41
N THR A 233 -16.37 -16.98 8.17
CA THR A 233 -15.71 -17.26 6.89
C THR A 233 -15.49 -18.75 6.63
N SER A 234 -15.46 -19.60 7.67
CA SER A 234 -15.42 -21.06 7.52
C SER A 234 -16.62 -21.62 6.75
N GLN A 235 -17.75 -20.90 6.72
CA GLN A 235 -18.98 -21.31 6.03
C GLN A 235 -19.03 -20.84 4.56
N LEU A 236 -18.06 -20.05 4.11
CA LEU A 236 -18.02 -19.57 2.73
C LEU A 236 -17.70 -20.71 1.74
N PRO A 237 -18.21 -20.61 0.49
CA PRO A 237 -17.98 -21.64 -0.53
C PRO A 237 -16.52 -22.01 -0.73
N ASP A 238 -15.63 -21.03 -0.83
CA ASP A 238 -14.19 -21.24 -1.01
C ASP A 238 -13.55 -21.96 0.19
N ALA A 239 -13.95 -21.61 1.42
CA ALA A 239 -13.45 -22.29 2.62
C ALA A 239 -13.87 -23.77 2.64
N GLN A 240 -15.14 -24.03 2.33
CA GLN A 240 -15.69 -25.39 2.26
C GLN A 240 -15.06 -26.21 1.11
N GLU A 241 -14.84 -25.57 -0.05
CA GLU A 241 -14.14 -26.21 -1.17
C GLU A 241 -12.69 -26.53 -0.81
N GLY A 242 -11.97 -25.59 -0.20
CA GLY A 242 -10.58 -25.78 0.20
C GLY A 242 -10.40 -26.94 1.18
N MET A 243 -11.28 -27.04 2.19
CA MET A 243 -11.27 -28.15 3.16
C MET A 243 -11.58 -29.49 2.51
N ARG A 244 -12.60 -29.55 1.63
CA ARG A 244 -12.94 -30.79 0.90
C ARG A 244 -11.82 -31.23 -0.03
N ALA A 245 -11.29 -30.30 -0.83
CA ALA A 245 -10.19 -30.60 -1.77
C ALA A 245 -8.95 -31.13 -1.03
N PHE A 246 -8.64 -30.60 0.15
CA PHE A 246 -7.53 -31.07 0.98
C PHE A 246 -7.76 -32.53 1.45
N LEU A 247 -8.96 -32.84 1.97
CA LEU A 247 -9.31 -34.20 2.43
C LEU A 247 -9.31 -35.21 1.26
N GLU A 248 -9.78 -34.79 0.09
CA GLU A 248 -9.84 -35.59 -1.14
C GLU A 248 -8.51 -35.64 -1.90
N LYS A 249 -7.47 -34.96 -1.43
CA LYS A 249 -6.13 -34.85 -2.05
C LYS A 249 -6.17 -34.40 -3.51
N ARG A 250 -7.07 -33.49 -3.85
CA ARG A 250 -7.20 -32.85 -5.17
C ARG A 250 -6.91 -31.35 -5.12
N LYS A 251 -6.74 -30.73 -6.29
CA LYS A 251 -6.67 -29.28 -6.39
C LYS A 251 -8.04 -28.67 -6.10
N PRO A 252 -8.12 -27.60 -5.30
CA PRO A 252 -9.36 -26.87 -5.11
C PRO A 252 -9.74 -26.11 -6.38
N ASN A 253 -11.05 -25.97 -6.59
CA ASN A 253 -11.63 -25.15 -7.65
C ASN A 253 -12.21 -23.89 -7.02
N TRP A 254 -11.46 -22.78 -7.12
CA TRP A 254 -11.89 -21.50 -6.54
C TRP A 254 -12.93 -20.83 -7.43
N ASP A 255 -14.03 -20.38 -6.84
CA ASP A 255 -14.96 -19.50 -7.52
C ASP A 255 -14.31 -18.11 -7.66
N ARG A 256 -13.91 -17.75 -8.89
CA ARG A 256 -13.27 -16.47 -9.16
C ARG A 256 -14.27 -15.35 -9.43
N GLY A 257 -15.58 -15.58 -9.20
CA GLY A 257 -16.61 -14.58 -9.45
C GLY A 257 -16.70 -14.15 -10.92
N ARG A 258 -16.19 -14.94 -11.84
CA ARG A 258 -16.27 -14.71 -13.28
C ARG A 258 -17.63 -15.25 -13.75
N SER A 259 -18.70 -14.48 -13.48
CA SER A 259 -19.99 -14.66 -14.12
C SER A 259 -20.17 -13.63 -15.24
#